data_9723e1fcc1272f3be96250d601cc921e
#
_entry.id   9723e1fcc1272f3be96250d601cc921e
#
_cell.length_a   1.000
_cell.length_b   1.000
_cell.length_c   1.000
_cell.angle_alpha   90.00
_cell.angle_beta   90.00
_cell.angle_gamma   90.00
#
_symmetry.space_group_name_H-M   'P 1'
#
loop_
_entity.id
_entity.type
_entity.pdbx_description
1 polymer ?
#
loop_
_entity_poly.entity_id
_entity_poly.type
_entity_poly.pdbx_seq_one_letter_code
_entity_poly.pdbx_strand_id
1 'polypeptide(L)'
;MLLRSRLGFIKAIQIGLAFLLVAPAYFVPVVAASSEVNVYSGRKEALIAPVLEAFTEETGIRVNLLTGKADQLRARLLSEGRNTPADVLLTSDVANLHRASASGLFQAIDSRLLMQRIPSRYRDPNGKWFGLSIRARVIAYAKDRVKRNDLSTYEDLADPRWRGRIVVRSSTNVYNQSLIASILVAHGDIAAGKWVKGLVENMARRPQGGDTDQIRAVASGEADVAIVNSYYYGRLLASGKDRDREVVASVGVLFPNQGDRGTHVNISGAGVTAHARHRSEAIKLLEFFSSPKGQRLFADINHEFPVNEEIAPSPIVAGWGSFKADALELATLGVYNGDAIRLADEFGWR
;
A
#
# COMPACT_ATOMS: atom_id res chain seq x y z
N MET A 1 -36.97 105.84 -46.52
CA MET A 1 -38.35 105.67 -45.99
C MET A 1 -38.65 104.18 -45.78
N LEU A 2 -38.85 103.85 -44.61
CA LEU A 2 -39.26 102.59 -44.00
C LEU A 2 -39.83 101.48 -44.87
N LEU A 3 -39.43 100.19 -44.69
CA LEU A 3 -40.37 99.14 -44.20
C LEU A 3 -39.61 97.92 -43.76
N ARG A 4 -39.96 97.43 -42.61
CA ARG A 4 -39.52 96.20 -41.93
C ARG A 4 -40.18 94.99 -42.56
N SER A 5 -39.36 93.89 -42.69
CA SER A 5 -39.91 92.56 -42.88
C SER A 5 -39.36 91.61 -41.78
N ARG A 6 -40.30 90.96 -41.15
CA ARG A 6 -40.03 89.97 -40.06
C ARG A 6 -39.62 88.63 -40.67
N LEU A 7 -38.50 88.08 -40.21
CA LEU A 7 -38.18 86.63 -40.44
C LEU A 7 -38.68 85.80 -39.28
N GLY A 8 -39.53 84.83 -39.69
CA GLY A 8 -39.98 83.78 -38.74
C GLY A 8 -38.95 82.66 -38.63
N PHE A 9 -38.59 82.32 -37.39
CA PHE A 9 -37.70 81.19 -37.05
C PHE A 9 -38.50 79.89 -37.09
N ILE A 10 -38.14 78.93 -37.96
CA ILE A 10 -38.60 77.54 -37.94
C ILE A 10 -37.58 76.78 -37.06
N LYS A 11 -38.02 76.27 -35.92
CA LYS A 11 -37.20 75.32 -35.10
C LYS A 11 -37.30 73.93 -35.70
N ALA A 12 -36.21 73.44 -36.25
CA ALA A 12 -36.06 72.01 -36.60
C ALA A 12 -35.75 71.19 -35.35
N ILE A 13 -36.66 70.25 -35.01
CA ILE A 13 -36.44 69.27 -33.96
C ILE A 13 -35.62 68.10 -34.57
N GLN A 14 -34.39 67.95 -34.15
CA GLN A 14 -33.58 66.75 -34.44
C GLN A 14 -33.93 65.67 -33.44
N ILE A 15 -34.59 64.62 -33.92
CA ILE A 15 -34.81 63.36 -33.17
C ILE A 15 -33.55 62.52 -33.37
N GLY A 16 -32.69 62.47 -32.32
CA GLY A 16 -31.52 61.57 -32.27
C GLY A 16 -32.00 60.11 -31.99
N LEU A 17 -31.88 59.24 -32.98
CA LEU A 17 -32.07 57.82 -32.79
C LEU A 17 -30.83 57.18 -32.16
N ALA A 18 -30.86 56.88 -30.86
CA ALA A 18 -29.77 56.17 -30.19
C ALA A 18 -29.90 54.65 -30.53
N PHE A 19 -29.00 54.17 -31.37
CA PHE A 19 -28.83 52.74 -31.60
C PHE A 19 -28.11 52.13 -30.41
N LEU A 20 -28.83 51.38 -29.52
CA LEU A 20 -28.22 50.52 -28.49
C LEU A 20 -27.65 49.28 -29.24
N LEU A 21 -26.30 49.29 -29.38
CA LEU A 21 -25.58 48.06 -29.82
C LEU A 21 -25.59 47.06 -28.62
N VAL A 22 -26.53 46.13 -28.62
CA VAL A 22 -26.49 44.96 -27.76
C VAL A 22 -25.46 43.98 -28.33
N ALA A 23 -24.22 43.99 -27.81
CA ALA A 23 -23.24 42.99 -28.15
C ALA A 23 -23.70 41.61 -27.62
N PRO A 24 -23.74 40.57 -28.44
CA PRO A 24 -24.07 39.22 -27.97
C PRO A 24 -22.96 38.76 -27.03
N ALA A 25 -23.32 38.52 -25.76
CA ALA A 25 -22.42 37.88 -24.80
C ALA A 25 -22.20 36.42 -25.23
N TYR A 26 -21.07 36.16 -25.90
CA TYR A 26 -20.64 34.79 -26.17
C TYR A 26 -20.32 34.12 -24.83
N PHE A 27 -21.24 33.27 -24.39
CA PHE A 27 -20.99 32.36 -23.28
C PHE A 27 -20.00 31.30 -23.80
N VAL A 28 -18.70 31.53 -23.63
CA VAL A 28 -17.68 30.49 -23.81
C VAL A 28 -17.84 29.54 -22.64
N PRO A 29 -18.27 28.28 -22.86
CA PRO A 29 -18.32 27.32 -21.77
C PRO A 29 -16.87 27.16 -21.27
N VAL A 30 -16.61 27.55 -20.05
CA VAL A 30 -15.38 27.20 -19.33
C VAL A 30 -15.47 25.67 -19.18
N VAL A 31 -14.82 24.95 -20.08
CA VAL A 31 -14.55 23.52 -19.87
C VAL A 31 -13.69 23.47 -18.63
N ALA A 32 -14.30 23.18 -17.49
CA ALA A 32 -13.56 22.91 -16.26
C ALA A 32 -12.55 21.80 -16.60
N ALA A 33 -11.25 22.11 -16.50
CA ALA A 33 -10.22 21.09 -16.66
C ALA A 33 -10.58 19.94 -15.73
N SER A 34 -10.74 18.74 -16.29
CA SER A 34 -11.08 17.58 -15.48
C SER A 34 -9.99 17.40 -14.43
N SER A 35 -10.38 17.46 -13.15
CA SER A 35 -9.45 17.26 -12.05
C SER A 35 -8.82 15.87 -12.16
N GLU A 36 -7.51 15.76 -11.99
CA GLU A 36 -6.78 14.50 -12.14
C GLU A 36 -5.75 14.30 -11.04
N VAL A 37 -5.33 13.06 -10.84
CA VAL A 37 -4.24 12.67 -9.94
C VAL A 37 -3.40 11.58 -10.58
N ASN A 38 -2.07 11.71 -10.51
CA ASN A 38 -1.12 10.78 -11.09
C ASN A 38 -0.55 9.88 -10.01
N VAL A 39 -0.75 8.58 -10.14
CA VAL A 39 -0.37 7.58 -9.14
C VAL A 39 0.74 6.66 -9.67
N TYR A 40 1.88 6.65 -8.99
CA TYR A 40 2.90 5.62 -9.17
C TYR A 40 2.66 4.52 -8.14
N SER A 41 2.42 3.29 -8.62
CA SER A 41 2.03 2.18 -7.76
C SER A 41 2.97 0.99 -7.87
N GLY A 42 3.53 0.58 -6.72
CA GLY A 42 4.27 -0.67 -6.56
C GLY A 42 3.37 -1.92 -6.51
N ARG A 43 2.05 -1.76 -6.57
CA ARG A 43 1.08 -2.87 -6.63
C ARG A 43 0.78 -3.23 -8.08
N LYS A 44 0.44 -4.51 -8.31
CA LYS A 44 -0.09 -4.94 -9.61
C LYS A 44 -1.39 -4.20 -9.91
N GLU A 45 -1.59 -3.82 -11.15
CA GLU A 45 -2.77 -3.07 -11.61
C GLU A 45 -4.08 -3.71 -11.18
N ALA A 46 -4.26 -5.00 -11.40
CA ALA A 46 -5.47 -5.75 -11.01
C ALA A 46 -5.82 -5.67 -9.51
N LEU A 47 -4.89 -5.24 -8.65
CA LEU A 47 -5.08 -5.13 -7.21
C LEU A 47 -5.39 -3.71 -6.73
N ILE A 48 -5.21 -2.72 -7.60
CA ILE A 48 -5.42 -1.32 -7.24
C ILE A 48 -6.42 -0.62 -8.17
N ALA A 49 -6.51 -1.02 -9.43
CA ALA A 49 -7.41 -0.38 -10.40
C ALA A 49 -8.87 -0.29 -9.91
N PRO A 50 -9.49 -1.37 -9.35
CA PRO A 50 -10.88 -1.25 -8.90
C PRO A 50 -11.08 -0.24 -7.76
N VAL A 51 -10.06 -0.02 -6.93
CA VAL A 51 -10.10 0.97 -5.84
C VAL A 51 -10.02 2.39 -6.42
N LEU A 52 -9.18 2.58 -7.45
CA LEU A 52 -9.01 3.86 -8.15
C LEU A 52 -10.24 4.20 -9.01
N GLU A 53 -10.85 3.21 -9.63
CA GLU A 53 -12.11 3.36 -10.37
C GLU A 53 -13.23 3.83 -9.44
N ALA A 54 -13.38 3.18 -8.27
CA ALA A 54 -14.37 3.59 -7.26
C ALA A 54 -14.13 5.02 -6.73
N PHE A 55 -12.87 5.46 -6.63
CA PHE A 55 -12.52 6.84 -6.31
C PHE A 55 -12.98 7.81 -7.41
N THR A 56 -12.68 7.47 -8.67
CA THR A 56 -13.08 8.29 -9.82
C THR A 56 -14.60 8.40 -9.93
N GLU A 57 -15.34 7.30 -9.73
CA GLU A 57 -16.80 7.28 -9.72
C GLU A 57 -17.40 8.18 -8.64
N GLU A 58 -16.78 8.20 -7.44
CA GLU A 58 -17.28 8.97 -6.30
C GLU A 58 -16.95 10.47 -6.40
N THR A 59 -15.79 10.80 -6.95
CA THR A 59 -15.25 12.17 -6.90
C THR A 59 -15.25 12.91 -8.23
N GLY A 60 -15.38 12.20 -9.35
CA GLY A 60 -15.15 12.75 -10.69
C GLY A 60 -13.66 13.03 -11.01
N ILE A 61 -12.72 12.74 -10.07
CA ILE A 61 -11.29 12.95 -10.27
C ILE A 61 -10.73 11.77 -11.07
N ARG A 62 -10.13 12.05 -12.23
CA ARG A 62 -9.49 11.05 -13.07
C ARG A 62 -8.16 10.59 -12.46
N VAL A 63 -7.93 9.28 -12.44
CA VAL A 63 -6.65 8.72 -11.98
C VAL A 63 -5.82 8.24 -13.16
N ASN A 64 -4.58 8.74 -13.26
CA ASN A 64 -3.58 8.25 -14.20
C ASN A 64 -2.64 7.31 -13.44
N LEU A 65 -2.67 6.02 -13.76
CA LEU A 65 -1.91 4.98 -13.06
C LEU A 65 -0.67 4.55 -13.84
N LEU A 66 0.47 4.54 -13.15
CA LEU A 66 1.69 3.88 -13.60
C LEU A 66 2.09 2.80 -12.59
N THR A 67 2.22 1.56 -13.02
CA THR A 67 2.67 0.44 -12.17
C THR A 67 4.12 0.06 -12.43
N GLY A 68 4.83 -0.40 -11.39
CA GLY A 68 6.21 -0.84 -11.50
C GLY A 68 6.76 -1.45 -10.22
N LYS A 69 8.02 -1.89 -10.22
CA LYS A 69 8.67 -2.32 -8.97
C LYS A 69 8.96 -1.10 -8.10
N ALA A 70 8.78 -1.23 -6.77
CA ALA A 70 8.94 -0.13 -5.83
C ALA A 70 10.28 0.62 -5.97
N ASP A 71 11.39 -0.11 -6.08
CA ASP A 71 12.72 0.51 -6.23
C ASP A 71 12.89 1.24 -7.57
N GLN A 72 12.31 0.71 -8.65
CA GLN A 72 12.31 1.36 -9.97
C GLN A 72 11.48 2.66 -9.95
N LEU A 73 10.31 2.64 -9.31
CA LEU A 73 9.46 3.83 -9.15
C LEU A 73 10.15 4.89 -8.28
N ARG A 74 10.82 4.46 -7.20
CA ARG A 74 11.62 5.36 -6.36
C ARG A 74 12.78 5.99 -7.15
N ALA A 75 13.54 5.19 -7.90
CA ALA A 75 14.64 5.68 -8.75
C ALA A 75 14.12 6.64 -9.82
N ARG A 76 12.97 6.35 -10.41
CA ARG A 76 12.30 7.21 -11.38
C ARG A 76 11.92 8.56 -10.78
N LEU A 77 11.27 8.58 -9.62
CA LEU A 77 10.93 9.81 -8.91
C LEU A 77 12.15 10.67 -8.59
N LEU A 78 13.26 10.04 -8.18
CA LEU A 78 14.52 10.74 -7.93
C LEU A 78 15.08 11.36 -9.22
N SER A 79 15.04 10.64 -10.34
CA SER A 79 15.51 11.12 -11.64
C SER A 79 14.61 12.25 -12.21
N GLU A 80 13.31 12.12 -12.05
CA GLU A 80 12.34 13.13 -12.49
C GLU A 80 12.42 14.42 -11.64
N GLY A 81 12.75 14.29 -10.36
CA GLY A 81 12.91 15.40 -9.41
C GLY A 81 11.69 16.32 -9.40
N ARG A 82 11.89 17.63 -9.60
CA ARG A 82 10.82 18.64 -9.63
C ARG A 82 9.89 18.51 -10.85
N ASN A 83 10.30 17.77 -11.86
CA ASN A 83 9.53 17.59 -13.09
C ASN A 83 8.66 16.32 -13.06
N THR A 84 8.66 15.58 -11.96
CA THR A 84 7.82 14.40 -11.83
C THR A 84 6.34 14.72 -12.10
N PRO A 85 5.64 13.93 -12.90
CA PRO A 85 4.19 14.02 -13.00
C PRO A 85 3.47 13.38 -11.83
N ALA A 86 4.15 12.52 -11.06
CA ALA A 86 3.51 11.74 -10.01
C ALA A 86 3.10 12.59 -8.81
N ASP A 87 1.84 12.47 -8.41
CA ASP A 87 1.28 13.13 -7.23
C ASP A 87 1.30 12.20 -6.01
N VAL A 88 1.15 10.89 -6.23
CA VAL A 88 1.12 9.86 -5.19
C VAL A 88 2.09 8.73 -5.53
N LEU A 89 2.89 8.32 -4.55
CA LEU A 89 3.60 7.03 -4.57
C LEU A 89 2.92 6.08 -3.60
N LEU A 90 2.41 4.96 -4.15
CA LEU A 90 1.82 3.86 -3.41
C LEU A 90 2.73 2.64 -3.49
N THR A 91 3.08 2.05 -2.35
CA THR A 91 3.94 0.87 -2.32
C THR A 91 3.55 -0.11 -1.22
N SER A 92 4.00 -1.33 -1.36
CA SER A 92 3.88 -2.34 -0.31
C SER A 92 5.16 -2.42 0.49
N ASP A 93 5.01 -2.57 1.80
CA ASP A 93 6.03 -2.64 2.83
C ASP A 93 6.53 -1.26 3.31
N VAL A 94 6.56 -1.13 4.63
CA VAL A 94 6.98 0.11 5.31
C VAL A 94 8.43 0.48 5.01
N ALA A 95 9.31 -0.50 4.76
CA ALA A 95 10.70 -0.22 4.40
C ALA A 95 10.81 0.55 3.06
N ASN A 96 9.91 0.28 2.10
CA ASN A 96 9.85 1.07 0.86
C ASN A 96 9.35 2.50 1.11
N LEU A 97 8.35 2.67 1.97
CA LEU A 97 7.86 3.99 2.38
C LEU A 97 8.93 4.78 3.12
N HIS A 98 9.64 4.12 4.04
CA HIS A 98 10.76 4.73 4.77
C HIS A 98 11.87 5.19 3.84
N ARG A 99 12.33 4.33 2.90
CA ARG A 99 13.35 4.70 1.92
C ARG A 99 12.93 5.87 1.04
N ALA A 100 11.67 5.91 0.60
CA ALA A 100 11.14 7.03 -0.16
C ALA A 100 11.11 8.32 0.67
N SER A 101 10.67 8.23 1.93
CA SER A 101 10.66 9.36 2.89
C SER A 101 12.07 9.88 3.18
N ALA A 102 13.03 8.98 3.46
CA ALA A 102 14.43 9.32 3.71
C ALA A 102 15.12 9.97 2.49
N SER A 103 14.66 9.62 1.28
CA SER A 103 15.12 10.25 0.03
C SER A 103 14.43 11.58 -0.28
N GLY A 104 13.59 12.13 0.62
CA GLY A 104 12.91 13.41 0.43
C GLY A 104 11.78 13.37 -0.61
N LEU A 105 11.28 12.19 -0.97
CA LEU A 105 10.27 12.04 -2.03
C LEU A 105 8.84 12.35 -1.59
N PHE A 106 8.59 12.50 -0.28
CA PHE A 106 7.28 12.81 0.27
C PHE A 106 7.23 14.17 0.93
N GLN A 107 6.12 14.86 0.81
CA GLN A 107 5.78 16.02 1.62
C GLN A 107 4.89 15.60 2.80
N ALA A 108 4.94 16.38 3.88
CA ALA A 108 4.04 16.20 5.02
C ALA A 108 2.61 16.64 4.66
N ILE A 109 1.63 15.86 5.14
CA ILE A 109 0.21 16.15 4.99
C ILE A 109 -0.42 16.30 6.37
N ASP A 110 -1.16 17.37 6.55
CA ASP A 110 -2.06 17.56 7.68
C ASP A 110 -3.50 17.29 7.22
N SER A 111 -3.99 16.08 7.49
CA SER A 111 -5.37 15.69 7.24
C SER A 111 -5.97 15.08 8.50
N ARG A 112 -6.95 15.76 9.07
CA ARG A 112 -7.70 15.29 10.25
C ARG A 112 -8.31 13.89 10.00
N LEU A 113 -8.83 13.64 8.79
CA LEU A 113 -9.44 12.35 8.43
C LEU A 113 -8.42 11.21 8.46
N LEU A 114 -7.24 11.42 7.87
CA LEU A 114 -6.16 10.43 7.89
C LEU A 114 -5.68 10.16 9.33
N MET A 115 -5.53 11.21 10.13
CA MET A 115 -5.10 11.09 11.52
C MET A 115 -6.11 10.35 12.40
N GLN A 116 -7.40 10.50 12.15
CA GLN A 116 -8.47 9.81 12.88
C GLN A 116 -8.64 8.35 12.46
N ARG A 117 -8.50 8.05 11.16
CA ARG A 117 -8.79 6.72 10.61
C ARG A 117 -7.62 5.76 10.62
N ILE A 118 -6.39 6.27 10.69
CA ILE A 118 -5.18 5.46 10.63
C ILE A 118 -4.43 5.58 11.96
N PRO A 119 -4.34 4.50 12.76
CA PRO A 119 -3.59 4.49 14.00
C PRO A 119 -2.13 4.95 13.83
N SER A 120 -1.55 5.60 14.85
CA SER A 120 -0.20 6.18 14.80
C SER A 120 0.86 5.17 14.35
N ARG A 121 0.77 3.94 14.84
CA ARG A 121 1.70 2.83 14.48
C ARG A 121 1.73 2.48 12.99
N TYR A 122 0.71 2.88 12.22
CA TYR A 122 0.59 2.61 10.78
C TYR A 122 0.79 3.84 9.91
N ARG A 123 1.35 4.93 10.43
CA ARG A 123 1.65 6.15 9.68
C ARG A 123 2.98 6.77 10.09
N ASP A 124 3.53 7.58 9.22
CA ASP A 124 4.72 8.38 9.53
C ASP A 124 4.43 9.39 10.64
N PRO A 125 5.29 9.49 11.68
CA PRO A 125 5.09 10.46 12.75
C PRO A 125 5.04 11.93 12.27
N ASN A 126 5.68 12.21 11.13
CA ASN A 126 5.70 13.55 10.50
C ASN A 126 4.66 13.70 9.39
N GLY A 127 3.72 12.76 9.23
CA GLY A 127 2.64 12.83 8.24
C GLY A 127 3.09 12.67 6.78
N LYS A 128 4.23 12.03 6.52
CA LYS A 128 4.76 11.87 5.15
C LYS A 128 4.17 10.68 4.39
N TRP A 129 3.77 9.62 5.10
CA TRP A 129 3.10 8.46 4.52
C TRP A 129 2.07 7.87 5.48
N PHE A 130 1.12 7.14 4.90
CA PHE A 130 -0.03 6.56 5.60
C PHE A 130 -0.21 5.12 5.16
N GLY A 131 -0.41 4.21 6.13
CA GLY A 131 -0.80 2.83 5.89
C GLY A 131 -2.23 2.75 5.35
N LEU A 132 -2.46 1.84 4.43
CA LEU A 132 -3.75 1.67 3.74
C LEU A 132 -4.35 0.28 3.95
N SER A 133 -3.52 -0.71 4.16
CA SER A 133 -3.92 -2.08 4.47
C SER A 133 -2.81 -2.79 5.23
N ILE A 134 -3.18 -3.80 6.02
CA ILE A 134 -2.26 -4.58 6.85
C ILE A 134 -2.19 -6.01 6.30
N ARG A 135 -1.01 -6.60 6.35
CA ARG A 135 -0.77 -8.02 6.10
C ARG A 135 0.03 -8.62 7.23
N ALA A 136 -0.34 -9.82 7.64
CA ALA A 136 0.41 -10.59 8.62
C ALA A 136 1.41 -11.51 7.91
N ARG A 137 2.57 -11.71 8.52
CA ARG A 137 3.53 -12.73 8.12
C ARG A 137 3.19 -14.00 8.88
N VAL A 138 2.60 -14.99 8.23
CA VAL A 138 2.10 -16.21 8.86
C VAL A 138 2.99 -17.41 8.57
N ILE A 139 2.88 -18.45 9.37
CA ILE A 139 3.45 -19.76 9.08
C ILE A 139 2.38 -20.62 8.37
N ALA A 140 2.63 -20.97 7.12
CA ALA A 140 1.87 -22.01 6.40
C ALA A 140 2.46 -23.37 6.74
N TYR A 141 1.63 -24.36 7.02
CA TYR A 141 2.09 -25.69 7.45
C TYR A 141 1.26 -26.83 6.83
N ALA A 142 1.89 -27.97 6.62
CA ALA A 142 1.24 -29.18 6.15
C ALA A 142 0.41 -29.81 7.28
N LYS A 143 -0.91 -29.90 7.11
CA LYS A 143 -1.84 -30.35 8.14
C LYS A 143 -1.66 -31.87 8.52
N ASP A 144 -1.13 -32.65 7.59
CA ASP A 144 -0.87 -34.08 7.73
C ASP A 144 0.49 -34.41 8.36
N ARG A 145 1.47 -33.49 8.29
CA ARG A 145 2.87 -33.70 8.73
C ARG A 145 3.28 -32.87 9.94
N VAL A 146 2.53 -31.80 10.25
CA VAL A 146 2.83 -30.89 11.37
C VAL A 146 1.59 -30.70 12.23
N LYS A 147 1.69 -31.00 13.50
CA LYS A 147 0.65 -30.66 14.47
C LYS A 147 0.68 -29.16 14.75
N ARG A 148 -0.48 -28.52 14.78
CA ARG A 148 -0.56 -27.07 15.05
C ARG A 148 0.18 -26.67 16.34
N ASN A 149 0.14 -27.51 17.37
CA ASN A 149 0.78 -27.24 18.65
C ASN A 149 2.31 -27.39 18.64
N ASP A 150 2.91 -27.90 17.55
CA ASP A 150 4.36 -27.93 17.34
C ASP A 150 4.90 -26.58 16.86
N LEU A 151 4.00 -25.64 16.49
CA LEU A 151 4.30 -24.32 15.99
C LEU A 151 3.91 -23.26 17.03
N SER A 152 4.82 -22.33 17.34
CA SER A 152 4.59 -21.28 18.31
C SER A 152 5.07 -19.92 17.78
N THR A 153 6.34 -19.78 17.54
CA THR A 153 7.00 -18.48 17.23
C THR A 153 7.78 -18.55 15.92
N TYR A 154 8.21 -17.40 15.38
CA TYR A 154 9.19 -17.39 14.30
C TYR A 154 10.55 -17.90 14.79
N GLU A 155 10.85 -17.61 16.04
CA GLU A 155 12.11 -17.94 16.70
C GLU A 155 12.31 -19.47 16.76
N ASP A 156 11.24 -20.20 17.01
CA ASP A 156 11.23 -21.70 17.03
C ASP A 156 11.61 -22.33 15.68
N LEU A 157 11.44 -21.60 14.58
CA LEU A 157 11.81 -22.12 13.26
C LEU A 157 13.32 -22.23 13.04
N ALA A 158 14.12 -21.64 13.93
CA ALA A 158 15.58 -21.82 13.94
C ALA A 158 16.02 -23.12 14.67
N ASP A 159 15.11 -23.82 15.36
CA ASP A 159 15.40 -25.07 16.04
C ASP A 159 15.78 -26.17 15.01
N PRO A 160 16.85 -26.99 15.28
CA PRO A 160 17.28 -28.07 14.38
C PRO A 160 16.23 -29.13 14.04
N ARG A 161 15.14 -29.25 14.84
CA ARG A 161 13.99 -30.15 14.53
C ARG A 161 13.32 -29.83 13.18
N TRP A 162 13.53 -28.60 12.66
CA TRP A 162 13.01 -28.15 11.37
C TRP A 162 13.99 -28.33 10.21
N ARG A 163 15.13 -28.99 10.42
CA ARG A 163 16.16 -29.15 9.39
C ARG A 163 15.60 -29.86 8.15
N GLY A 164 15.76 -29.21 6.99
CA GLY A 164 15.24 -29.72 5.71
C GLY A 164 13.71 -29.64 5.55
N ARG A 165 13.01 -28.88 6.42
CA ARG A 165 11.54 -28.85 6.48
C ARG A 165 10.94 -27.48 6.20
N ILE A 166 11.77 -26.45 5.96
CA ILE A 166 11.32 -25.06 5.78
C ILE A 166 11.56 -24.60 4.35
N VAL A 167 10.58 -23.93 3.76
CA VAL A 167 10.77 -23.18 2.52
C VAL A 167 10.39 -21.71 2.72
N VAL A 168 11.20 -20.85 2.15
CA VAL A 168 11.00 -19.39 2.16
C VAL A 168 11.41 -18.82 0.82
N ARG A 169 10.93 -17.63 0.49
CA ARG A 169 11.43 -16.88 -0.64
C ARG A 169 12.77 -16.21 -0.32
N SER A 170 13.48 -15.70 -1.34
CA SER A 170 14.73 -14.98 -1.17
C SER A 170 14.59 -13.76 -0.22
N SER A 171 15.66 -13.48 0.55
CA SER A 171 15.79 -12.27 1.37
C SER A 171 15.95 -10.99 0.56
N THR A 172 16.21 -11.07 -0.75
CA THR A 172 16.14 -9.90 -1.63
C THR A 172 14.74 -9.29 -1.67
N ASN A 173 13.75 -10.06 -1.22
CA ASN A 173 12.39 -9.57 -1.07
C ASN A 173 12.22 -8.82 0.27
N VAL A 174 11.66 -7.62 0.18
CA VAL A 174 11.46 -6.71 1.31
C VAL A 174 10.66 -7.31 2.47
N TYR A 175 9.75 -8.28 2.23
CA TYR A 175 8.95 -8.89 3.29
C TYR A 175 9.80 -9.70 4.28
N ASN A 176 10.82 -10.39 3.79
CA ASN A 176 11.77 -11.10 4.67
C ASN A 176 12.73 -10.14 5.35
N GLN A 177 13.16 -9.08 4.67
CA GLN A 177 13.95 -8.01 5.30
C GLN A 177 13.20 -7.38 6.47
N SER A 178 11.92 -7.07 6.30
CA SER A 178 11.09 -6.52 7.37
C SER A 178 10.86 -7.51 8.52
N LEU A 179 10.73 -8.82 8.24
CA LEU A 179 10.66 -9.84 9.28
C LEU A 179 11.98 -9.93 10.06
N ILE A 180 13.12 -9.99 9.36
CA ILE A 180 14.44 -9.99 10.02
C ILE A 180 14.60 -8.73 10.88
N ALA A 181 14.22 -7.54 10.36
CA ALA A 181 14.23 -6.30 11.12
C ALA A 181 13.36 -6.38 12.38
N SER A 182 12.19 -7.03 12.34
CA SER A 182 11.35 -7.19 13.54
C SER A 182 11.98 -8.11 14.59
N ILE A 183 12.66 -9.17 14.17
CA ILE A 183 13.43 -10.05 15.06
C ILE A 183 14.61 -9.29 15.68
N LEU A 184 15.31 -8.50 14.86
CA LEU A 184 16.44 -7.68 15.31
C LEU A 184 16.04 -6.64 16.34
N VAL A 185 14.91 -5.95 16.13
CA VAL A 185 14.38 -4.99 17.12
C VAL A 185 13.97 -5.68 18.42
N ALA A 186 13.36 -6.87 18.31
CA ALA A 186 12.89 -7.61 19.50
C ALA A 186 14.02 -8.22 20.33
N HIS A 187 15.09 -8.69 19.70
CA HIS A 187 16.09 -9.56 20.36
C HIS A 187 17.53 -9.06 20.23
N GLY A 188 17.79 -8.01 19.46
CA GLY A 188 19.12 -7.49 19.18
C GLY A 188 19.89 -8.29 18.11
N ASP A 189 21.03 -7.74 17.68
CA ASP A 189 21.79 -8.19 16.53
C ASP A 189 22.28 -9.65 16.64
N ILE A 190 22.84 -10.03 17.81
CA ILE A 190 23.40 -11.37 18.02
C ILE A 190 22.32 -12.45 17.95
N ALA A 191 21.17 -12.22 18.57
CA ALA A 191 20.09 -13.21 18.60
C ALA A 191 19.39 -13.28 17.24
N ALA A 192 19.21 -12.16 16.56
CA ALA A 192 18.67 -12.12 15.20
C ALA A 192 19.59 -12.85 14.20
N GLY A 193 20.92 -12.66 14.31
CA GLY A 193 21.89 -13.39 13.50
C GLY A 193 21.83 -14.91 13.72
N LYS A 194 21.74 -15.35 14.98
CA LYS A 194 21.55 -16.77 15.30
C LYS A 194 20.25 -17.33 14.72
N TRP A 195 19.18 -16.56 14.78
CA TRP A 195 17.90 -16.96 14.19
C TRP A 195 17.98 -17.08 12.67
N VAL A 196 18.55 -16.09 11.97
CA VAL A 196 18.73 -16.14 10.51
C VAL A 196 19.56 -17.36 10.13
N LYS A 197 20.68 -17.61 10.84
CA LYS A 197 21.54 -18.78 10.59
C LYS A 197 20.76 -20.09 10.75
N GLY A 198 20.08 -20.29 11.88
CA GLY A 198 19.31 -21.50 12.15
C GLY A 198 18.18 -21.71 11.13
N LEU A 199 17.48 -20.63 10.75
CA LEU A 199 16.44 -20.70 9.71
C LEU A 199 17.04 -21.14 8.37
N VAL A 200 18.20 -20.62 7.96
CA VAL A 200 18.90 -20.99 6.72
C VAL A 200 19.33 -22.45 6.76
N GLU A 201 19.88 -22.93 7.86
CA GLU A 201 20.27 -24.33 8.06
C GLU A 201 19.07 -25.30 8.00
N ASN A 202 17.87 -24.81 8.29
CA ASN A 202 16.63 -25.59 8.31
C ASN A 202 15.89 -25.56 6.96
N MET A 203 16.37 -24.79 5.96
CA MET A 203 15.74 -24.75 4.66
C MET A 203 15.85 -26.10 3.90
N ALA A 204 14.73 -26.55 3.33
CA ALA A 204 14.66 -27.76 2.51
C ALA A 204 15.40 -27.57 1.16
N ARG A 205 15.48 -26.35 0.69
CA ARG A 205 16.14 -25.94 -0.56
C ARG A 205 16.57 -24.49 -0.54
N ARG A 206 17.36 -24.10 -1.51
CA ARG A 206 17.66 -22.68 -1.74
C ARG A 206 16.37 -21.88 -2.00
N PRO A 207 16.26 -20.67 -1.46
CA PRO A 207 15.10 -19.80 -1.68
C PRO A 207 14.81 -19.56 -3.17
N GLN A 208 13.57 -19.77 -3.59
CA GLN A 208 13.11 -19.52 -4.96
C GLN A 208 11.60 -19.23 -4.97
N GLY A 209 11.12 -18.57 -6.02
CA GLY A 209 9.70 -18.26 -6.20
C GLY A 209 9.16 -17.21 -5.23
N GLY A 210 7.86 -17.04 -5.23
CA GLY A 210 7.11 -16.15 -4.34
C GLY A 210 6.37 -16.90 -3.23
N ASP A 211 5.61 -16.19 -2.40
CA ASP A 211 4.90 -16.80 -1.25
C ASP A 211 3.89 -17.87 -1.69
N THR A 212 3.20 -17.68 -2.83
CA THR A 212 2.30 -18.72 -3.38
C THR A 212 3.05 -20.01 -3.71
N ASP A 213 4.29 -19.90 -4.22
CA ASP A 213 5.10 -21.06 -4.56
C ASP A 213 5.55 -21.79 -3.30
N GLN A 214 5.81 -21.06 -2.19
CA GLN A 214 6.12 -21.67 -0.90
C GLN A 214 4.91 -22.45 -0.35
N ILE A 215 3.70 -21.88 -0.42
CA ILE A 215 2.47 -22.59 0.01
C ILE A 215 2.27 -23.87 -0.79
N ARG A 216 2.50 -23.82 -2.10
CA ARG A 216 2.41 -25.02 -2.97
C ARG A 216 3.50 -26.04 -2.70
N ALA A 217 4.71 -25.60 -2.37
CA ALA A 217 5.81 -26.49 -1.96
C ALA A 217 5.46 -27.26 -0.67
N VAL A 218 4.80 -26.61 0.29
CA VAL A 218 4.26 -27.28 1.48
C VAL A 218 3.18 -28.29 1.10
N ALA A 219 2.24 -27.92 0.22
CA ALA A 219 1.18 -28.82 -0.21
C ALA A 219 1.70 -30.05 -0.95
N SER A 220 2.77 -29.92 -1.74
CA SER A 220 3.39 -31.01 -2.50
C SER A 220 4.32 -31.92 -1.70
N GLY A 221 4.60 -31.57 -0.43
CA GLY A 221 5.52 -32.36 0.42
C GLY A 221 6.99 -32.02 0.24
N GLU A 222 7.35 -30.96 -0.49
CA GLU A 222 8.75 -30.51 -0.63
C GLU A 222 9.28 -29.95 0.71
N ALA A 223 8.39 -29.38 1.53
CA ALA A 223 8.67 -28.92 2.89
C ALA A 223 7.42 -29.05 3.76
N ASP A 224 7.59 -28.88 5.05
CA ASP A 224 6.49 -28.98 6.02
C ASP A 224 5.94 -27.63 6.43
N VAL A 225 6.78 -26.59 6.42
CA VAL A 225 6.40 -25.23 6.82
C VAL A 225 6.98 -24.18 5.87
N ALA A 226 6.27 -23.05 5.78
CA ALA A 226 6.72 -21.87 5.02
C ALA A 226 6.35 -20.58 5.76
N ILE A 227 7.18 -19.54 5.61
CA ILE A 227 6.85 -18.19 6.08
C ILE A 227 6.32 -17.39 4.88
N VAL A 228 5.05 -16.95 4.96
CA VAL A 228 4.35 -16.30 3.86
C VAL A 228 3.50 -15.13 4.35
N ASN A 229 3.15 -14.20 3.47
CA ASN A 229 2.13 -13.20 3.80
C ASN A 229 0.72 -13.82 3.69
N SER A 230 -0.13 -13.48 4.65
CA SER A 230 -1.48 -14.04 4.82
C SER A 230 -2.35 -13.95 3.56
N TYR A 231 -2.31 -12.84 2.85
CA TYR A 231 -3.15 -12.60 1.68
C TYR A 231 -2.86 -13.54 0.50
N TYR A 232 -1.67 -14.16 0.42
CA TYR A 232 -1.42 -15.19 -0.62
C TYR A 232 -2.25 -16.45 -0.38
N TYR A 233 -2.40 -16.83 0.88
CA TYR A 233 -3.30 -17.94 1.24
C TYR A 233 -4.77 -17.55 1.00
N GLY A 234 -5.16 -16.32 1.32
CA GLY A 234 -6.49 -15.77 1.01
C GLY A 234 -6.83 -15.83 -0.49
N ARG A 235 -5.87 -15.52 -1.35
CA ARG A 235 -6.04 -15.62 -2.81
C ARG A 235 -6.22 -17.06 -3.30
N LEU A 236 -5.54 -18.02 -2.69
CA LEU A 236 -5.74 -19.43 -3.01
C LEU A 236 -7.14 -19.90 -2.61
N LEU A 237 -7.62 -19.46 -1.43
CA LEU A 237 -8.99 -19.73 -0.97
C LEU A 237 -10.04 -19.13 -1.92
N ALA A 238 -9.79 -17.92 -2.44
CA ALA A 238 -10.72 -17.20 -3.32
C ALA A 238 -10.65 -17.65 -4.79
N SER A 239 -9.62 -18.40 -5.21
CA SER A 239 -9.34 -18.63 -6.63
C SER A 239 -10.38 -19.48 -7.36
N GLY A 240 -11.13 -20.31 -6.64
CA GLY A 240 -12.13 -21.24 -7.20
C GLY A 240 -11.55 -22.39 -8.04
N LYS A 241 -10.23 -22.45 -8.28
CA LYS A 241 -9.58 -23.49 -9.08
C LYS A 241 -9.38 -24.75 -8.27
N ASP A 242 -9.63 -25.93 -8.86
CA ASP A 242 -9.51 -27.22 -8.18
C ASP A 242 -8.13 -27.42 -7.55
N ARG A 243 -7.06 -27.18 -8.30
CA ARG A 243 -5.68 -27.25 -7.78
C ARG A 243 -5.42 -26.37 -6.56
N ASP A 244 -6.06 -25.22 -6.46
CA ASP A 244 -5.87 -24.30 -5.35
C ASP A 244 -6.75 -24.72 -4.15
N ARG A 245 -7.91 -25.37 -4.41
CA ARG A 245 -8.73 -26.05 -3.38
C ARG A 245 -7.95 -27.20 -2.71
N GLU A 246 -7.24 -28.02 -3.49
CA GLU A 246 -6.39 -29.09 -2.97
C GLU A 246 -5.26 -28.54 -2.07
N VAL A 247 -4.61 -27.46 -2.51
CA VAL A 247 -3.56 -26.79 -1.73
C VAL A 247 -4.11 -26.30 -0.39
N VAL A 248 -5.23 -25.57 -0.35
CA VAL A 248 -5.77 -25.05 0.92
C VAL A 248 -6.41 -26.13 1.79
N ALA A 249 -6.83 -27.27 1.20
CA ALA A 249 -7.28 -28.42 1.95
C ALA A 249 -6.13 -29.05 2.78
N SER A 250 -4.94 -29.19 2.18
CA SER A 250 -3.75 -29.80 2.80
C SER A 250 -2.89 -28.84 3.65
N VAL A 251 -2.96 -27.51 3.40
CA VAL A 251 -2.16 -26.52 4.11
C VAL A 251 -3.01 -25.73 5.10
N GLY A 252 -2.50 -25.53 6.30
CA GLY A 252 -3.05 -24.62 7.30
C GLY A 252 -2.20 -23.36 7.43
N VAL A 253 -2.76 -22.33 8.08
CA VAL A 253 -2.02 -21.10 8.46
C VAL A 253 -2.09 -20.88 9.96
N LEU A 254 -0.99 -20.38 10.53
CA LEU A 254 -0.86 -20.03 11.93
C LEU A 254 -0.29 -18.63 12.04
N PHE A 255 -0.87 -17.82 12.92
CA PHE A 255 -0.31 -16.55 13.37
C PHE A 255 0.68 -16.81 14.50
N PRO A 256 2.01 -16.69 14.29
CA PRO A 256 2.98 -17.01 15.33
C PRO A 256 3.08 -15.93 16.40
N ASN A 257 3.82 -16.21 17.46
CA ASN A 257 4.12 -15.29 18.58
C ASN A 257 2.88 -14.80 19.35
N GLN A 258 1.81 -15.59 19.41
CA GLN A 258 0.58 -15.19 20.10
C GLN A 258 0.71 -15.15 21.62
N GLY A 259 1.64 -15.94 22.18
CA GLY A 259 1.94 -15.98 23.63
C GLY A 259 2.93 -14.89 24.09
N ASP A 260 3.55 -14.17 23.15
CA ASP A 260 4.55 -13.15 23.45
C ASP A 260 4.29 -11.82 22.72
N ARG A 261 5.18 -11.36 21.83
CA ARG A 261 5.11 -10.03 21.17
C ARG A 261 3.99 -9.90 20.13
N GLY A 262 3.44 -10.97 19.63
CA GLY A 262 2.45 -10.97 18.56
C GLY A 262 3.04 -11.22 17.16
N THR A 263 2.17 -11.48 16.21
CA THR A 263 2.56 -11.75 14.82
C THR A 263 3.08 -10.50 14.15
N HIS A 264 4.23 -10.62 13.46
CA HIS A 264 4.75 -9.54 12.61
C HIS A 264 3.72 -9.13 11.56
N VAL A 265 3.40 -7.85 11.54
CA VAL A 265 2.55 -7.23 10.53
C VAL A 265 3.31 -6.17 9.76
N ASN A 266 2.86 -5.90 8.54
CA ASN A 266 3.38 -4.84 7.72
C ASN A 266 2.24 -4.22 6.89
N ILE A 267 2.50 -3.08 6.25
CA ILE A 267 1.47 -2.30 5.55
C ILE A 267 1.76 -2.18 4.06
N SER A 268 0.69 -2.00 3.28
CA SER A 268 0.77 -1.19 2.07
C SER A 268 0.40 0.23 2.43
N GLY A 269 1.07 1.19 1.85
CA GLY A 269 0.84 2.60 2.18
C GLY A 269 1.16 3.52 1.02
N ALA A 270 0.83 4.78 1.19
CA ALA A 270 1.08 5.82 0.20
C ALA A 270 1.47 7.15 0.86
N GLY A 271 2.15 7.99 0.08
CA GLY A 271 2.43 9.37 0.43
C GLY A 271 2.26 10.28 -0.77
N VAL A 272 1.99 11.56 -0.52
CA VAL A 272 1.98 12.59 -1.57
C VAL A 272 3.42 12.95 -1.89
N THR A 273 3.76 12.96 -3.16
CA THR A 273 5.13 13.26 -3.60
C THR A 273 5.51 14.71 -3.27
N ALA A 274 6.81 14.95 -3.06
CA ALA A 274 7.32 16.27 -2.67
C ALA A 274 6.97 17.38 -3.67
N HIS A 275 6.77 17.02 -4.94
CA HIS A 275 6.50 17.96 -6.04
C HIS A 275 5.16 17.68 -6.73
N ALA A 276 4.19 17.10 -6.01
CA ALA A 276 2.85 16.84 -6.52
C ALA A 276 2.20 18.12 -7.06
N ARG A 277 1.75 18.06 -8.31
CA ARG A 277 1.06 19.17 -8.98
C ARG A 277 -0.42 19.22 -8.59
N HIS A 278 -1.02 18.05 -8.31
CA HIS A 278 -2.42 17.90 -7.94
C HIS A 278 -2.51 17.48 -6.45
N ARG A 279 -1.90 18.31 -5.57
CA ARG A 279 -1.78 18.02 -4.13
C ARG A 279 -3.14 17.80 -3.46
N SER A 280 -4.14 18.59 -3.79
CA SER A 280 -5.47 18.49 -3.18
C SER A 280 -6.17 17.18 -3.57
N GLU A 281 -6.06 16.78 -4.83
CA GLU A 281 -6.60 15.53 -5.38
C GLU A 281 -5.86 14.32 -4.79
N ALA A 282 -4.56 14.42 -4.62
CA ALA A 282 -3.74 13.40 -3.98
C ALA A 282 -4.15 13.17 -2.51
N ILE A 283 -4.42 14.23 -1.75
CA ILE A 283 -4.91 14.13 -0.38
C ILE A 283 -6.30 13.47 -0.36
N LYS A 284 -7.24 13.91 -1.21
CA LYS A 284 -8.57 13.29 -1.35
C LYS A 284 -8.47 11.80 -1.67
N LEU A 285 -7.52 11.39 -2.52
CA LEU A 285 -7.30 9.99 -2.83
C LEU A 285 -6.83 9.20 -1.59
N LEU A 286 -5.88 9.72 -0.81
CA LEU A 286 -5.47 9.08 0.44
C LEU A 286 -6.61 9.00 1.46
N GLU A 287 -7.42 10.05 1.58
CA GLU A 287 -8.61 10.08 2.44
C GLU A 287 -9.66 9.05 2.00
N PHE A 288 -9.88 8.90 0.68
CA PHE A 288 -10.73 7.85 0.13
C PHE A 288 -10.19 6.45 0.46
N PHE A 289 -8.90 6.20 0.28
CA PHE A 289 -8.28 4.92 0.64
C PHE A 289 -8.50 4.55 2.11
N SER A 290 -8.53 5.54 3.01
CA SER A 290 -8.79 5.35 4.44
C SER A 290 -10.27 5.33 4.81
N SER A 291 -11.16 5.63 3.87
CA SER A 291 -12.62 5.64 4.09
C SER A 291 -13.16 4.22 4.29
N PRO A 292 -14.36 4.06 4.88
CA PRO A 292 -14.99 2.75 5.01
C PRO A 292 -15.14 2.01 3.68
N LYS A 293 -15.42 2.73 2.59
CA LYS A 293 -15.53 2.16 1.24
C LYS A 293 -14.16 1.70 0.72
N GLY A 294 -13.16 2.56 0.78
CA GLY A 294 -11.79 2.23 0.36
C GLY A 294 -11.20 1.06 1.14
N GLN A 295 -11.40 1.02 2.46
CA GLN A 295 -10.91 -0.05 3.32
C GLN A 295 -11.57 -1.40 3.01
N ARG A 296 -12.90 -1.42 2.75
CA ARG A 296 -13.59 -2.64 2.32
C ARG A 296 -13.09 -3.14 0.97
N LEU A 297 -12.88 -2.25 0.00
CA LEU A 297 -12.31 -2.63 -1.30
C LEU A 297 -10.93 -3.27 -1.17
N PHE A 298 -10.03 -2.69 -0.35
CA PHE A 298 -8.73 -3.31 -0.08
C PHE A 298 -8.87 -4.69 0.59
N ALA A 299 -9.77 -4.83 1.56
CA ALA A 299 -9.99 -6.08 2.27
C ALA A 299 -10.55 -7.17 1.35
N ASP A 300 -11.53 -6.85 0.52
CA ASP A 300 -12.23 -7.82 -0.32
C ASP A 300 -11.40 -8.24 -1.54
N ILE A 301 -10.75 -7.28 -2.23
CA ILE A 301 -9.98 -7.55 -3.44
C ILE A 301 -8.63 -8.21 -3.10
N ASN A 302 -8.00 -7.76 -2.03
CA ASN A 302 -6.62 -8.16 -1.72
C ASN A 302 -6.50 -9.19 -0.61
N HIS A 303 -7.56 -9.46 0.16
CA HIS A 303 -7.55 -10.30 1.37
C HIS A 303 -6.53 -9.80 2.40
N GLU A 304 -6.40 -8.49 2.52
CA GLU A 304 -5.59 -7.79 3.51
C GLU A 304 -6.48 -7.27 4.64
N PHE A 305 -5.92 -7.06 5.83
CA PHE A 305 -6.67 -6.50 6.94
C PHE A 305 -6.79 -4.99 6.78
N PRO A 306 -7.94 -4.39 7.12
CA PRO A 306 -8.09 -2.94 7.18
C PRO A 306 -7.11 -2.30 8.19
N VAL A 307 -6.61 -1.09 7.92
CA VAL A 307 -5.88 -0.29 8.92
C VAL A 307 -6.82 0.42 9.88
N ASN A 308 -8.04 0.71 9.44
CA ASN A 308 -9.10 1.24 10.29
C ASN A 308 -9.75 0.09 11.05
N GLU A 309 -9.56 0.06 12.37
CA GLU A 309 -10.04 -1.01 13.26
C GLU A 309 -11.58 -1.07 13.36
N GLU A 310 -12.29 -0.03 12.94
CA GLU A 310 -13.76 -0.01 12.87
C GLU A 310 -14.31 -0.81 11.66
N ILE A 311 -13.47 -1.15 10.71
CA ILE A 311 -13.85 -1.85 9.49
C ILE A 311 -13.57 -3.34 9.62
N ALA A 312 -14.60 -4.16 9.52
CA ALA A 312 -14.46 -5.61 9.55
C ALA A 312 -13.62 -6.11 8.36
N PRO A 313 -12.74 -7.10 8.56
CA PRO A 313 -12.03 -7.76 7.48
C PRO A 313 -13.02 -8.52 6.57
N SER A 314 -12.56 -8.89 5.35
CA SER A 314 -13.37 -9.73 4.45
C SER A 314 -13.71 -11.07 5.08
N PRO A 315 -14.80 -11.75 4.66
CA PRO A 315 -15.19 -13.06 5.20
C PRO A 315 -14.06 -14.09 5.18
N ILE A 316 -13.22 -14.11 4.14
CA ILE A 316 -12.05 -15.01 4.03
C ILE A 316 -11.07 -14.73 5.15
N VAL A 317 -10.74 -13.46 5.38
CA VAL A 317 -9.77 -13.04 6.40
C VAL A 317 -10.36 -13.22 7.81
N ALA A 318 -11.63 -12.90 8.00
CA ALA A 318 -12.35 -13.12 9.26
C ALA A 318 -12.40 -14.60 9.66
N GLY A 319 -12.49 -15.52 8.69
CA GLY A 319 -12.46 -16.96 8.90
C GLY A 319 -11.17 -17.50 9.53
N TRP A 320 -10.09 -16.71 9.56
CA TRP A 320 -8.84 -17.09 10.25
C TRP A 320 -8.85 -16.77 11.75
N GLY A 321 -9.88 -16.09 12.22
CA GLY A 321 -10.01 -15.63 13.60
C GLY A 321 -9.22 -14.36 13.88
N SER A 322 -9.26 -13.92 15.14
CA SER A 322 -8.46 -12.81 15.63
C SER A 322 -7.05 -13.25 15.98
N PHE A 323 -6.09 -12.32 15.87
CA PHE A 323 -4.71 -12.53 16.30
C PHE A 323 -4.16 -11.26 16.96
N LYS A 324 -3.18 -11.45 17.82
CA LYS A 324 -2.38 -10.36 18.39
C LYS A 324 -1.32 -9.95 17.37
N ALA A 325 -1.43 -8.75 16.85
CA ALA A 325 -0.37 -8.15 16.02
C ALA A 325 0.79 -7.67 16.93
N ASP A 326 2.01 -7.73 16.40
CA ASP A 326 3.17 -7.10 17.05
C ASP A 326 2.91 -5.59 17.19
N ALA A 327 3.12 -5.06 18.39
CA ALA A 327 2.90 -3.65 18.71
C ALA A 327 4.03 -2.72 18.26
N LEU A 328 5.04 -3.25 17.56
CA LEU A 328 6.17 -2.49 17.07
C LEU A 328 5.73 -1.34 16.16
N GLU A 329 6.25 -0.15 16.42
CA GLU A 329 6.11 0.99 15.52
C GLU A 329 6.74 0.65 14.16
N LEU A 330 5.91 0.60 13.09
CA LEU A 330 6.36 0.08 11.80
C LEU A 330 7.48 0.92 11.16
N ALA A 331 7.54 2.22 11.45
CA ALA A 331 8.63 3.08 10.97
C ALA A 331 10.02 2.54 11.39
N THR A 332 10.11 1.89 12.54
CA THR A 332 11.34 1.27 13.06
C THR A 332 11.87 0.18 12.14
N LEU A 333 10.99 -0.59 11.48
CA LEU A 333 11.41 -1.61 10.51
C LEU A 333 12.18 -1.01 9.33
N GLY A 334 11.81 0.20 8.92
CA GLY A 334 12.53 0.93 7.87
C GLY A 334 13.93 1.33 8.30
N VAL A 335 14.11 1.75 9.55
CA VAL A 335 15.42 2.12 10.13
C VAL A 335 16.36 0.92 10.12
N TYR A 336 15.90 -0.25 10.57
CA TYR A 336 16.70 -1.47 10.68
C TYR A 336 16.77 -2.30 9.40
N ASN A 337 16.22 -1.80 8.27
CA ASN A 337 16.22 -2.54 7.00
C ASN A 337 17.63 -2.85 6.48
N GLY A 338 18.59 -1.91 6.64
CA GLY A 338 20.00 -2.12 6.27
C GLY A 338 20.65 -3.25 7.04
N ASP A 339 20.44 -3.29 8.37
CA ASP A 339 20.98 -4.34 9.22
C ASP A 339 20.34 -5.71 8.92
N ALA A 340 19.04 -5.72 8.61
CA ALA A 340 18.36 -6.94 8.18
C ALA A 340 18.95 -7.52 6.88
N ILE A 341 19.28 -6.67 5.91
CA ILE A 341 19.96 -7.09 4.67
C ILE A 341 21.35 -7.64 4.98
N ARG A 342 22.13 -6.94 5.83
CA ARG A 342 23.46 -7.39 6.26
C ARG A 342 23.39 -8.78 6.89
N LEU A 343 22.50 -9.02 7.84
CA LEU A 343 22.33 -10.33 8.48
C LEU A 343 21.93 -11.42 7.48
N ALA A 344 21.01 -11.12 6.56
CA ALA A 344 20.63 -12.06 5.52
C ALA A 344 21.79 -12.47 4.63
N ASP A 345 22.62 -11.52 4.21
CA ASP A 345 23.81 -11.77 3.37
C ASP A 345 24.89 -12.52 4.14
N GLU A 346 25.14 -12.15 5.40
CA GLU A 346 26.15 -12.78 6.28
C GLU A 346 25.87 -14.27 6.48
N PHE A 347 24.61 -14.63 6.70
CA PHE A 347 24.22 -16.03 6.95
C PHE A 347 23.68 -16.75 5.71
N GLY A 348 23.76 -16.15 4.53
CA GLY A 348 23.51 -16.82 3.26
C GLY A 348 22.04 -17.04 2.92
N TRP A 349 21.13 -16.25 3.48
CA TRP A 349 19.73 -16.26 3.03
C TRP A 349 19.61 -15.48 1.70
N ARG A 350 19.77 -16.16 0.58
CA ARG A 350 19.79 -15.55 -0.77
C ARG A 350 18.72 -16.10 -1.68
#